data_d85b9cefea6a870210b23913b82254e6
#
_entry.id   d85b9cefea6a870210b23913b82254e6
#
_cell.length_a   1.000
_cell.length_b   1.000
_cell.length_c   1.000
_cell.angle_alpha   90.00
_cell.angle_beta   90.00
_cell.angle_gamma   90.00
#
_symmetry.space_group_name_H-M   'P 1'
#
loop_
_entity.id
_entity.type
_entity.pdbx_description
1 polymer ?
#
loop_
_entity_poly.entity_id
_entity_poly.type
_entity_poly.pdbx_seq_one_letter_code
_entity_poly.pdbx_strand_id
1 'polypeptide(L)'
;PVQGVGQDAAPDPPRPTRNDLVRPLGPSDEVLMLRHQRLQKWAHELYYRASLFGVWPWFERLGARMTGQWQVVFPEGGGSPEFDEGYRLARYASFEHWRHTRGALSRALGGNGPNRDRSIQALRTRAEYGLGSNGGYFLQGLTATNRPRFLPAMDMDEEYELVDTSPPALDDEVIAVRNNVARPGIEIVVLRYTRIRKGAFDDILGRTVAQVWPFEDKMGARPIGQWRVIYPDAPSRTEESPDYDEMITMSRYASYDHYLTTRPGQAVFVGGNGPDWQAWRSALEAEAERTLETTVEFLQGFTHTSPPSYQPGLPERYRLR
;
A
#
# COMPACT_ATOMS: atom_id res chain seq x y z
N PRO A 1 -12.23 -15.57 63.12
CA PRO A 1 -11.40 -15.72 61.98
C PRO A 1 -12.32 -15.95 60.77
N VAL A 2 -12.46 -14.93 59.93
CA VAL A 2 -13.19 -15.03 58.69
C VAL A 2 -12.22 -15.48 57.61
N GLN A 3 -12.41 -16.70 57.13
CA GLN A 3 -11.70 -17.22 55.97
C GLN A 3 -12.18 -16.44 54.74
N GLY A 4 -11.29 -15.64 54.13
CA GLY A 4 -11.52 -15.04 52.86
C GLY A 4 -11.56 -16.13 51.77
N VAL A 5 -12.71 -16.26 51.12
CA VAL A 5 -12.87 -17.06 49.89
C VAL A 5 -12.11 -16.34 48.82
N GLY A 6 -10.96 -16.90 48.42
CA GLY A 6 -10.25 -16.43 47.24
C GLY A 6 -11.16 -16.58 46.01
N GLN A 7 -11.47 -15.48 45.39
CA GLN A 7 -12.07 -15.49 44.04
C GLN A 7 -11.02 -16.05 43.10
N ASP A 8 -11.23 -17.28 42.65
CA ASP A 8 -10.46 -17.83 41.53
C ASP A 8 -10.68 -16.92 40.34
N ALA A 9 -9.64 -16.20 39.94
CA ALA A 9 -9.65 -15.41 38.73
C ALA A 9 -9.98 -16.34 37.55
N ALA A 10 -10.97 -15.96 36.76
CA ALA A 10 -11.29 -16.70 35.55
C ALA A 10 -10.00 -16.91 34.72
N PRO A 11 -9.80 -18.08 34.14
CA PRO A 11 -8.61 -18.33 33.32
C PRO A 11 -8.59 -17.33 32.15
N ASP A 12 -7.41 -16.79 31.86
CA ASP A 12 -7.22 -15.92 30.71
C ASP A 12 -7.79 -16.58 29.45
N PRO A 13 -8.48 -15.83 28.60
CA PRO A 13 -9.00 -16.37 27.35
C PRO A 13 -7.83 -16.93 26.52
N PRO A 14 -8.04 -18.04 25.80
CA PRO A 14 -7.00 -18.64 24.99
C PRO A 14 -6.50 -17.62 23.96
N ARG A 15 -5.19 -17.55 23.79
CA ARG A 15 -4.60 -16.66 22.79
C ARG A 15 -5.04 -17.07 21.39
N PRO A 16 -5.40 -16.12 20.53
CA PRO A 16 -5.82 -16.42 19.18
C PRO A 16 -4.70 -17.15 18.43
N THR A 17 -5.08 -18.15 17.65
CA THR A 17 -4.15 -18.87 16.78
C THR A 17 -3.90 -18.06 15.49
N ARG A 18 -2.89 -18.46 14.72
CA ARG A 18 -2.64 -17.87 13.39
C ARG A 18 -3.90 -17.90 12.52
N ASN A 19 -4.61 -19.03 12.47
CA ASN A 19 -5.80 -19.18 11.65
C ASN A 19 -6.94 -18.24 12.09
N ASP A 20 -7.07 -17.97 13.37
CA ASP A 20 -8.05 -17.00 13.88
C ASP A 20 -7.75 -15.59 13.44
N LEU A 21 -6.47 -15.22 13.35
CA LEU A 21 -6.03 -13.86 13.03
C LEU A 21 -5.96 -13.59 11.53
N VAL A 22 -5.66 -14.61 10.72
CA VAL A 22 -5.41 -14.46 9.27
C VAL A 22 -6.60 -14.91 8.41
N ARG A 23 -7.71 -15.29 9.02
CA ARG A 23 -8.93 -15.66 8.28
C ARG A 23 -9.45 -14.49 7.43
N PRO A 24 -10.13 -14.77 6.31
CA PRO A 24 -10.74 -13.73 5.51
C PRO A 24 -11.84 -13.06 6.33
N LEU A 25 -11.60 -11.82 6.61
CA LEU A 25 -12.54 -10.92 7.24
C LEU A 25 -13.26 -10.14 6.14
N GLY A 26 -14.34 -9.47 6.47
CA GLY A 26 -15.00 -8.57 5.54
C GLY A 26 -14.05 -7.49 5.01
N PRO A 27 -14.42 -6.79 3.93
CA PRO A 27 -13.61 -5.69 3.38
C PRO A 27 -13.27 -4.59 4.40
N SER A 28 -14.14 -4.41 5.41
CA SER A 28 -13.98 -3.43 6.49
C SER A 28 -12.97 -3.83 7.56
N ASP A 29 -12.54 -5.09 7.59
CA ASP A 29 -11.64 -5.57 8.64
C ASP A 29 -10.18 -5.53 8.24
N GLU A 30 -9.88 -5.54 6.93
CA GLU A 30 -8.53 -5.40 6.41
C GLU A 30 -7.95 -4.04 6.80
N VAL A 31 -6.73 -4.06 7.31
CA VAL A 31 -5.99 -2.87 7.68
C VAL A 31 -4.67 -2.84 6.93
N LEU A 32 -4.36 -1.70 6.34
CA LEU A 32 -3.05 -1.45 5.78
C LEU A 32 -2.25 -0.56 6.73
N MET A 33 -0.92 -0.75 6.71
CA MET A 33 0.01 0.11 7.42
C MET A 33 0.95 0.75 6.40
N LEU A 34 0.77 2.04 6.16
CA LEU A 34 1.68 2.87 5.40
C LEU A 34 2.67 3.51 6.38
N ARG A 35 3.96 3.24 6.22
CA ARG A 35 5.03 3.84 7.01
C ARG A 35 5.83 4.82 6.20
N HIS A 36 6.01 6.01 6.76
CA HIS A 36 6.92 7.04 6.28
C HIS A 36 8.19 7.02 7.14
N GLN A 37 9.35 7.03 6.52
CA GLN A 37 10.63 6.93 7.21
C GLN A 37 11.70 7.77 6.55
N ARG A 38 12.65 8.26 7.36
CA ARG A 38 13.88 8.88 6.90
C ARG A 38 15.01 7.88 6.92
N LEU A 39 15.83 7.94 5.89
CA LEU A 39 17.00 7.09 5.69
C LEU A 39 18.24 7.96 5.51
N GLN A 40 19.39 7.42 5.85
CA GLN A 40 20.64 8.02 5.44
C GLN A 40 20.64 8.23 3.92
N LYS A 41 21.28 9.30 3.49
CA LYS A 41 21.38 9.62 2.06
C LYS A 41 21.98 8.44 1.29
N TRP A 42 21.36 8.07 0.16
CA TRP A 42 21.76 6.95 -0.70
C TRP A 42 21.57 5.54 -0.09
N ALA A 43 20.91 5.42 1.06
CA ALA A 43 20.73 4.13 1.73
C ALA A 43 19.46 3.37 1.31
N HIS A 44 18.59 3.94 0.45
CA HIS A 44 17.31 3.34 0.11
C HIS A 44 17.45 1.91 -0.46
N GLU A 45 18.38 1.71 -1.39
CA GLU A 45 18.59 0.39 -2.02
C GLU A 45 19.05 -0.66 -0.99
N LEU A 46 19.97 -0.32 -0.10
CA LEU A 46 20.43 -1.23 0.96
C LEU A 46 19.33 -1.56 1.95
N TYR A 47 18.55 -0.56 2.33
CA TYR A 47 17.39 -0.72 3.18
C TYR A 47 16.30 -1.59 2.52
N TYR A 48 16.06 -1.39 1.22
CA TYR A 48 15.12 -2.18 0.44
C TYR A 48 15.54 -3.65 0.34
N ARG A 49 16.81 -3.92 0.04
CA ARG A 49 17.32 -5.29 -0.04
C ARG A 49 17.21 -6.03 1.30
N ALA A 50 17.51 -5.37 2.41
CA ALA A 50 17.29 -5.94 3.74
C ALA A 50 15.81 -6.24 3.99
N SER A 51 14.91 -5.39 3.49
CA SER A 51 13.47 -5.64 3.56
C SER A 51 13.07 -6.87 2.74
N LEU A 52 13.43 -6.88 1.45
CA LEU A 52 13.03 -7.90 0.48
C LEU A 52 13.52 -9.31 0.87
N PHE A 53 14.79 -9.44 1.23
CA PHE A 53 15.41 -10.74 1.47
C PHE A 53 15.38 -11.19 2.93
N GLY A 54 15.09 -10.30 3.86
CA GLY A 54 15.12 -10.61 5.29
C GLY A 54 13.80 -10.39 6.01
N VAL A 55 13.23 -9.19 5.91
CA VAL A 55 12.04 -8.83 6.70
C VAL A 55 10.77 -9.39 6.09
N TRP A 56 10.57 -9.22 4.79
CA TRP A 56 9.32 -9.58 4.13
C TRP A 56 9.01 -11.08 4.15
N PRO A 57 9.95 -12.00 3.92
CA PRO A 57 9.67 -13.43 4.03
C PRO A 57 9.11 -13.83 5.40
N TRP A 58 9.62 -13.20 6.46
CA TRP A 58 9.07 -13.43 7.81
C TRP A 58 7.66 -12.85 7.96
N PHE A 59 7.42 -11.62 7.52
CA PHE A 59 6.11 -11.00 7.64
C PHE A 59 5.05 -11.68 6.77
N GLU A 60 5.42 -12.15 5.57
CA GLU A 60 4.55 -12.97 4.72
C GLU A 60 4.17 -14.28 5.45
N ARG A 61 5.15 -14.91 6.15
CA ARG A 61 4.88 -16.08 7.01
C ARG A 61 3.94 -15.75 8.17
N LEU A 62 3.96 -14.54 8.68
CA LEU A 62 3.01 -14.07 9.71
C LEU A 62 1.62 -13.76 9.15
N GLY A 63 1.41 -13.84 7.85
CA GLY A 63 0.15 -13.55 7.18
C GLY A 63 0.03 -12.12 6.63
N ALA A 64 1.00 -11.24 6.88
CA ALA A 64 1.02 -9.93 6.25
C ALA A 64 1.28 -10.05 4.75
N ARG A 65 0.81 -9.08 3.97
CA ARG A 65 1.07 -8.99 2.53
C ARG A 65 1.77 -7.67 2.23
N MET A 66 3.01 -7.77 1.77
CA MET A 66 3.78 -6.58 1.37
C MET A 66 3.26 -6.05 0.05
N THR A 67 2.85 -4.80 0.01
CA THR A 67 2.38 -4.15 -1.22
C THR A 67 3.52 -3.47 -1.94
N GLY A 68 4.40 -2.80 -1.23
CA GLY A 68 5.56 -2.18 -1.83
C GLY A 68 6.43 -1.38 -0.87
N GLN A 69 7.56 -0.95 -1.40
CA GLN A 69 8.48 -0.03 -0.74
C GLN A 69 9.08 0.91 -1.78
N TRP A 70 9.06 2.18 -1.51
CA TRP A 70 9.42 3.23 -2.45
C TRP A 70 10.26 4.30 -1.76
N GLN A 71 11.13 4.92 -2.55
CA GLN A 71 11.83 6.16 -2.20
C GLN A 71 11.01 7.35 -2.71
N VAL A 72 10.98 8.43 -1.93
CA VAL A 72 10.45 9.72 -2.40
C VAL A 72 11.42 10.28 -3.44
N VAL A 73 10.88 10.68 -4.57
CA VAL A 73 11.64 11.28 -5.67
C VAL A 73 11.08 12.65 -6.01
N PHE A 74 11.90 13.48 -6.61
CA PHE A 74 11.57 14.87 -6.94
C PHE A 74 11.79 15.11 -8.43
N PRO A 75 10.84 14.72 -9.30
CA PRO A 75 11.01 14.84 -10.76
C PRO A 75 11.27 16.28 -11.25
N GLU A 76 10.75 17.26 -10.50
CA GLU A 76 10.92 18.69 -10.79
C GLU A 76 12.12 19.31 -10.03
N GLY A 77 12.91 18.47 -9.40
CA GLY A 77 14.03 18.92 -8.54
C GLY A 77 13.61 19.20 -7.11
N GLY A 78 14.57 19.28 -6.23
CA GLY A 78 14.37 19.49 -4.79
C GLY A 78 14.85 18.29 -3.96
N GLY A 79 14.23 18.12 -2.80
CA GLY A 79 14.60 17.09 -1.85
C GLY A 79 15.71 17.50 -0.88
N SER A 80 15.90 16.73 0.17
CA SER A 80 16.94 16.99 1.16
C SER A 80 18.31 16.51 0.64
N PRO A 81 19.37 17.30 0.80
CA PRO A 81 20.73 16.84 0.55
C PRO A 81 21.26 15.89 1.65
N GLU A 82 20.61 15.86 2.82
CA GLU A 82 21.12 15.18 4.00
C GLU A 82 20.54 13.77 4.20
N PHE A 83 19.31 13.55 3.73
CA PHE A 83 18.62 12.29 3.92
C PHE A 83 17.73 11.93 2.71
N ASP A 84 17.38 10.66 2.64
CA ASP A 84 16.32 10.17 1.76
C ASP A 84 15.05 9.91 2.59
N GLU A 85 13.91 9.95 1.92
CA GLU A 85 12.63 9.57 2.49
C GLU A 85 12.06 8.40 1.72
N GLY A 86 11.28 7.57 2.41
CA GLY A 86 10.66 6.42 1.79
C GLY A 86 9.38 5.99 2.47
N TYR A 87 8.57 5.30 1.68
CA TYR A 87 7.32 4.70 2.12
C TYR A 87 7.35 3.20 1.94
N ARG A 88 6.61 2.51 2.78
CA ARG A 88 6.31 1.09 2.62
C ARG A 88 4.88 0.82 3.06
N LEU A 89 4.21 -0.01 2.30
CA LEU A 89 2.82 -0.38 2.51
C LEU A 89 2.71 -1.89 2.70
N ALA A 90 2.02 -2.28 3.75
CA ALA A 90 1.72 -3.68 4.05
C ALA A 90 0.27 -3.85 4.46
N ARG A 91 -0.34 -4.98 4.09
CA ARG A 91 -1.72 -5.37 4.35
C ARG A 91 -1.76 -6.40 5.48
N TYR A 92 -2.75 -6.26 6.33
CA TYR A 92 -3.04 -7.17 7.44
C TYR A 92 -4.51 -7.53 7.45
N ALA A 93 -4.86 -8.73 7.83
CA ALA A 93 -6.26 -9.19 7.87
C ALA A 93 -7.13 -8.33 8.80
N SER A 94 -6.52 -7.76 9.86
CA SER A 94 -7.17 -6.87 10.82
C SER A 94 -6.11 -6.08 11.60
N PHE A 95 -6.56 -5.12 12.40
CA PHE A 95 -5.68 -4.43 13.34
C PHE A 95 -5.13 -5.39 14.41
N GLU A 96 -5.92 -6.33 14.88
CA GLU A 96 -5.47 -7.34 15.84
C GLU A 96 -4.40 -8.26 15.23
N HIS A 97 -4.56 -8.66 13.95
CA HIS A 97 -3.50 -9.36 13.23
C HIS A 97 -2.20 -8.54 13.19
N TRP A 98 -2.29 -7.25 12.86
CA TRP A 98 -1.12 -6.35 12.87
C TRP A 98 -0.43 -6.34 14.25
N ARG A 99 -1.18 -6.23 15.36
CA ARG A 99 -0.63 -6.27 16.73
C ARG A 99 0.16 -7.56 16.99
N HIS A 100 -0.37 -8.71 16.57
CA HIS A 100 0.25 -10.01 16.75
C HIS A 100 1.50 -10.23 15.89
N THR A 101 1.72 -9.41 14.84
CA THR A 101 2.98 -9.46 14.10
C THR A 101 4.14 -8.74 14.81
N ARG A 102 3.93 -8.21 16.01
CA ARG A 102 4.89 -7.40 16.75
C ARG A 102 5.51 -8.15 17.94
N GLY A 103 6.79 -7.87 18.18
CA GLY A 103 7.49 -8.34 19.36
C GLY A 103 7.40 -9.85 19.61
N ALA A 104 7.16 -10.21 20.86
CA ALA A 104 7.06 -11.60 21.29
C ALA A 104 5.84 -12.34 20.69
N LEU A 105 4.76 -11.63 20.39
CA LEU A 105 3.54 -12.21 19.83
C LEU A 105 3.77 -12.81 18.44
N SER A 106 4.70 -12.27 17.68
CA SER A 106 5.02 -12.78 16.34
C SER A 106 5.52 -14.23 16.34
N ARG A 107 6.10 -14.69 17.46
CA ARG A 107 6.52 -16.09 17.61
C ARG A 107 5.33 -17.06 17.63
N ALA A 108 4.22 -16.64 18.21
CA ALA A 108 3.02 -17.47 18.25
C ALA A 108 2.42 -17.66 16.85
N LEU A 109 2.62 -16.69 15.94
CA LEU A 109 2.13 -16.76 14.56
C LEU A 109 3.07 -17.52 13.62
N GLY A 110 4.35 -17.23 13.68
CA GLY A 110 5.33 -17.70 12.70
C GLY A 110 6.31 -18.76 13.23
N GLY A 111 6.27 -19.05 14.53
CA GLY A 111 7.20 -19.98 15.17
C GLY A 111 8.62 -19.43 15.32
N ASN A 112 9.57 -20.34 15.51
CA ASN A 112 11.00 -20.04 15.48
C ASN A 112 11.61 -20.71 14.24
N GLY A 113 12.64 -20.12 13.69
CA GLY A 113 13.33 -20.73 12.58
C GLY A 113 14.13 -19.73 11.74
N PRO A 114 14.74 -20.22 10.63
CA PRO A 114 15.68 -19.41 9.84
C PRO A 114 15.11 -18.10 9.32
N ASN A 115 13.84 -18.08 8.94
CA ASN A 115 13.18 -16.85 8.44
C ASN A 115 13.08 -15.79 9.55
N ARG A 116 12.78 -16.21 10.79
CA ARG A 116 12.76 -15.29 11.92
C ARG A 116 14.14 -14.71 12.21
N ASP A 117 15.16 -15.57 12.27
CA ASP A 117 16.53 -15.16 12.59
C ASP A 117 17.08 -14.21 11.52
N ARG A 118 16.83 -14.52 10.25
CA ARG A 118 17.15 -13.64 9.11
C ARG A 118 16.43 -12.29 9.22
N SER A 119 15.16 -12.30 9.61
CA SER A 119 14.39 -11.08 9.80
C SER A 119 14.94 -10.21 10.93
N ILE A 120 15.34 -10.80 12.04
CA ILE A 120 15.98 -10.05 13.15
C ILE A 120 17.26 -9.37 12.68
N GLN A 121 18.09 -10.08 11.95
CA GLN A 121 19.34 -9.52 11.41
C GLN A 121 19.04 -8.40 10.38
N ALA A 122 18.10 -8.62 9.48
CA ALA A 122 17.69 -7.61 8.51
C ALA A 122 17.08 -6.37 9.15
N LEU A 123 16.34 -6.52 10.25
CA LEU A 123 15.83 -5.39 11.02
C LEU A 123 16.94 -4.57 11.68
N ARG A 124 18.03 -5.21 12.12
CA ARG A 124 19.22 -4.51 12.62
C ARG A 124 19.89 -3.72 11.49
N THR A 125 20.14 -4.37 10.36
CA THR A 125 20.69 -3.70 9.17
C THR A 125 19.84 -2.50 8.75
N ARG A 126 18.52 -2.65 8.75
CA ARG A 126 17.62 -1.52 8.47
C ARG A 126 17.74 -0.40 9.50
N ALA A 127 17.93 -0.73 10.77
CA ALA A 127 18.12 0.26 11.83
C ALA A 127 19.42 1.06 11.65
N GLU A 128 20.46 0.46 11.09
CA GLU A 128 21.72 1.16 10.78
C GLU A 128 21.54 2.27 9.72
N TYR A 129 20.65 2.06 8.75
CA TYR A 129 20.37 3.03 7.69
C TYR A 129 19.22 3.99 8.01
N GLY A 130 18.44 3.71 9.04
CA GLY A 130 17.29 4.50 9.44
C GLY A 130 17.66 5.71 10.29
N LEU A 131 17.18 6.90 9.91
CA LEU A 131 17.32 8.13 10.72
C LEU A 131 16.09 8.39 11.60
N GLY A 132 15.11 7.50 11.54
CA GLY A 132 13.86 7.60 12.28
C GLY A 132 12.63 7.40 11.41
N SER A 133 11.48 7.41 12.06
CA SER A 133 10.19 7.32 11.39
C SER A 133 9.47 8.66 11.50
N ASN A 134 8.97 9.16 10.38
CA ASN A 134 8.06 10.31 10.35
C ASN A 134 6.61 9.91 10.69
N GLY A 135 6.42 8.70 11.22
CA GLY A 135 5.11 8.16 11.55
C GLY A 135 4.62 7.11 10.57
N GLY A 136 3.36 6.81 10.68
CA GLY A 136 2.70 5.84 9.82
C GLY A 136 1.20 6.01 9.90
N TYR A 137 0.50 5.51 8.88
CA TYR A 137 -0.95 5.58 8.75
C TYR A 137 -1.54 4.18 8.78
N PHE A 138 -2.51 3.98 9.65
CA PHE A 138 -3.42 2.85 9.50
C PHE A 138 -4.52 3.23 8.53
N LEU A 139 -4.79 2.35 7.58
CA LEU A 139 -5.65 2.65 6.45
C LEU A 139 -6.73 1.58 6.31
N GLN A 140 -7.95 2.01 5.99
CA GLN A 140 -9.06 1.16 5.58
C GLN A 140 -9.72 1.71 4.32
N GLY A 141 -10.08 0.84 3.40
CA GLY A 141 -10.69 1.24 2.13
C GLY A 141 -10.56 0.15 1.09
N LEU A 142 -10.36 0.54 -0.16
CA LEU A 142 -10.25 -0.40 -1.26
C LEU A 142 -8.84 -0.43 -1.82
N THR A 143 -8.27 -1.64 -1.86
CA THR A 143 -7.00 -1.93 -2.53
C THR A 143 -7.31 -2.50 -3.90
N ALA A 144 -6.88 -1.80 -4.95
CA ALA A 144 -7.17 -2.12 -6.34
C ALA A 144 -6.17 -3.13 -6.94
N THR A 145 -5.79 -4.13 -6.18
CA THR A 145 -4.90 -5.20 -6.63
C THR A 145 -5.65 -6.52 -6.71
N ASN A 146 -5.32 -7.33 -7.70
CA ASN A 146 -5.84 -8.68 -7.82
C ASN A 146 -5.11 -9.69 -6.93
N ARG A 147 -4.11 -9.27 -6.17
CA ARG A 147 -3.42 -10.16 -5.24
C ARG A 147 -4.44 -10.76 -4.29
N PRO A 148 -4.46 -12.10 -4.13
CA PRO A 148 -5.43 -12.77 -3.28
C PRO A 148 -5.41 -12.23 -1.86
N ARG A 149 -6.58 -12.17 -1.26
CA ARG A 149 -6.75 -11.84 0.14
C ARG A 149 -6.18 -12.96 1.01
N PHE A 150 -6.02 -12.67 2.28
CA PHE A 150 -5.72 -13.68 3.29
C PHE A 150 -6.79 -14.77 3.28
N LEU A 151 -6.37 -16.03 3.24
CA LEU A 151 -7.27 -17.18 3.32
C LEU A 151 -6.97 -17.96 4.60
N PRO A 152 -8.01 -18.49 5.29
CA PRO A 152 -7.81 -19.36 6.44
C PRO A 152 -7.01 -20.59 6.03
N ALA A 153 -6.18 -21.08 6.94
CA ALA A 153 -5.40 -22.29 6.76
C ALA A 153 -4.49 -22.31 5.52
N MET A 154 -4.31 -21.18 4.84
CA MET A 154 -3.28 -21.11 3.81
C MET A 154 -1.92 -21.32 4.45
N ASP A 155 -1.17 -22.26 3.89
CA ASP A 155 0.25 -22.31 4.17
C ASP A 155 0.90 -21.06 3.56
N MET A 156 1.54 -20.27 4.41
CA MET A 156 2.16 -19.02 3.98
C MET A 156 3.44 -19.27 3.18
N ASP A 157 3.88 -20.52 3.10
CA ASP A 157 4.94 -20.96 2.21
C ASP A 157 4.41 -21.25 0.79
N GLU A 158 3.07 -21.33 0.61
CA GLU A 158 2.45 -21.33 -0.71
C GLU A 158 2.46 -19.92 -1.28
N GLU A 159 3.27 -19.72 -2.29
CA GLU A 159 3.34 -18.46 -3.00
C GLU A 159 2.29 -18.41 -4.10
N TYR A 160 1.63 -17.27 -4.23
CA TYR A 160 0.89 -16.94 -5.43
C TYR A 160 1.86 -16.48 -6.51
N GLU A 161 1.67 -16.95 -7.72
CA GLU A 161 2.36 -16.39 -8.86
C GLU A 161 1.44 -15.47 -9.66
N LEU A 162 2.01 -14.37 -10.15
CA LEU A 162 1.35 -13.53 -11.13
C LEU A 162 1.25 -14.35 -12.44
N VAL A 163 0.03 -14.57 -12.87
CA VAL A 163 -0.18 -15.15 -14.20
C VAL A 163 0.14 -14.07 -15.21
N ASP A 164 1.13 -14.33 -16.04
CA ASP A 164 1.48 -13.43 -17.13
C ASP A 164 0.29 -13.32 -18.09
N THR A 165 -0.38 -12.19 -18.00
CA THR A 165 -1.43 -11.80 -18.93
C THR A 165 -0.93 -10.74 -19.90
N SER A 166 0.38 -10.46 -19.86
CA SER A 166 0.99 -9.48 -20.74
C SER A 166 0.79 -9.92 -22.19
N PRO A 167 0.33 -9.05 -23.06
CA PRO A 167 0.42 -9.29 -24.48
C PRO A 167 1.89 -9.46 -24.88
N PRO A 168 2.15 -10.04 -26.04
CA PRO A 168 3.51 -10.22 -26.53
C PRO A 168 4.30 -8.93 -26.41
N ALA A 169 5.57 -9.05 -26.05
CA ALA A 169 6.47 -7.92 -25.85
C ALA A 169 6.29 -6.91 -27.00
N LEU A 170 6.01 -5.66 -26.62
CA LEU A 170 5.97 -4.59 -27.60
C LEU A 170 7.37 -4.39 -28.14
N ASP A 171 7.44 -4.18 -29.42
CA ASP A 171 8.63 -3.76 -30.11
C ASP A 171 9.18 -2.45 -29.50
N ASP A 172 10.50 -2.33 -29.40
CA ASP A 172 11.18 -1.19 -28.79
C ASP A 172 10.79 0.15 -29.45
N GLU A 173 10.51 0.16 -30.75
CA GLU A 173 10.02 1.37 -31.45
C GLU A 173 8.63 1.76 -30.99
N VAL A 174 7.74 0.78 -30.76
CA VAL A 174 6.39 1.02 -30.21
C VAL A 174 6.47 1.51 -28.78
N ILE A 175 7.38 0.97 -27.99
CA ILE A 175 7.63 1.43 -26.61
C ILE A 175 8.13 2.87 -26.61
N ALA A 176 9.00 3.24 -27.55
CA ALA A 176 9.58 4.58 -27.63
C ALA A 176 8.55 5.69 -27.87
N VAL A 177 7.46 5.39 -28.58
CA VAL A 177 6.38 6.37 -28.85
C VAL A 177 5.24 6.33 -27.82
N ARG A 178 5.20 5.33 -26.94
CA ARG A 178 4.20 5.21 -25.89
C ARG A 178 4.76 5.62 -24.55
N ASN A 179 4.26 6.69 -23.99
CA ASN A 179 4.66 7.13 -22.65
C ASN A 179 3.97 6.39 -21.49
N ASN A 180 3.00 5.51 -21.81
CA ASN A 180 2.26 4.71 -20.83
C ASN A 180 2.77 3.28 -20.67
N VAL A 181 3.96 2.98 -21.18
CA VAL A 181 4.64 1.68 -21.00
C VAL A 181 5.78 1.85 -20.00
N ALA A 182 5.69 1.12 -18.88
CA ALA A 182 6.71 1.17 -17.84
C ALA A 182 8.03 0.54 -18.31
N ARG A 183 9.12 1.16 -17.90
CA ARG A 183 10.48 0.64 -18.05
C ARG A 183 11.11 0.53 -16.67
N PRO A 184 12.01 -0.41 -16.46
CA PRO A 184 12.73 -0.52 -15.20
C PRO A 184 13.36 0.81 -14.79
N GLY A 185 13.10 1.24 -13.55
CA GLY A 185 13.69 2.44 -12.97
C GLY A 185 13.03 3.78 -13.33
N ILE A 186 12.03 3.80 -14.21
CA ILE A 186 11.32 5.05 -14.57
C ILE A 186 9.86 5.09 -14.13
N GLU A 187 9.29 3.96 -13.73
CA GLU A 187 7.95 3.90 -13.15
C GLU A 187 7.88 4.78 -11.90
N ILE A 188 6.79 5.51 -11.75
CA ILE A 188 6.49 6.25 -10.53
C ILE A 188 5.16 5.81 -9.93
N VAL A 189 5.09 5.93 -8.62
CA VAL A 189 3.85 5.90 -7.85
C VAL A 189 3.57 7.30 -7.35
N VAL A 190 2.34 7.77 -7.55
CA VAL A 190 1.88 9.04 -6.99
C VAL A 190 1.10 8.74 -5.73
N LEU A 191 1.59 9.24 -4.60
CA LEU A 191 0.91 9.21 -3.32
C LEU A 191 0.25 10.56 -3.10
N ARG A 192 -1.05 10.55 -2.82
CA ARG A 192 -1.81 11.73 -2.40
C ARG A 192 -2.29 11.53 -0.98
N TYR A 193 -1.96 12.48 -0.13
CA TYR A 193 -2.59 12.67 1.16
C TYR A 193 -3.57 13.82 1.02
N THR A 194 -4.83 13.57 1.36
CA THR A 194 -5.91 14.55 1.21
C THR A 194 -6.71 14.65 2.50
N ARG A 195 -6.91 15.88 2.99
CA ARG A 195 -7.93 16.16 3.98
C ARG A 195 -9.22 16.48 3.27
N ILE A 196 -10.27 15.80 3.67
CA ILE A 196 -11.61 15.92 3.09
C ILE A 196 -12.61 16.30 4.16
N ARG A 197 -13.75 16.85 3.77
CA ARG A 197 -14.85 17.11 4.69
C ARG A 197 -15.24 15.84 5.44
N LYS A 198 -15.53 15.95 6.71
CA LYS A 198 -15.94 14.83 7.58
C LYS A 198 -17.10 14.05 6.96
N GLY A 199 -16.96 12.72 6.91
CA GLY A 199 -17.97 11.81 6.36
C GLY A 199 -18.02 11.72 4.84
N ALA A 200 -17.12 12.39 4.10
CA ALA A 200 -17.17 12.40 2.64
C ALA A 200 -16.50 11.18 1.97
N PHE A 201 -15.74 10.38 2.73
CA PHE A 201 -14.89 9.33 2.17
C PHE A 201 -15.66 8.31 1.31
N ASP A 202 -16.78 7.79 1.80
CA ASP A 202 -17.50 6.70 1.12
C ASP A 202 -18.13 7.17 -0.21
N ASP A 203 -18.62 8.41 -0.29
CA ASP A 203 -19.13 8.99 -1.55
C ASP A 203 -17.98 9.20 -2.55
N ILE A 204 -16.83 9.72 -2.10
CA ILE A 204 -15.64 9.90 -2.94
C ILE A 204 -15.15 8.54 -3.45
N LEU A 205 -15.01 7.54 -2.57
CA LEU A 205 -14.56 6.20 -2.96
C LEU A 205 -15.52 5.56 -3.98
N GLY A 206 -16.83 5.68 -3.76
CA GLY A 206 -17.82 5.16 -4.70
C GLY A 206 -17.68 5.76 -6.10
N ARG A 207 -17.47 7.07 -6.20
CA ARG A 207 -17.22 7.77 -7.49
C ARG A 207 -15.88 7.38 -8.10
N THR A 208 -14.86 7.27 -7.27
CA THR A 208 -13.53 6.85 -7.72
C THR A 208 -13.58 5.48 -8.40
N VAL A 209 -14.20 4.51 -7.76
CA VAL A 209 -14.32 3.14 -8.31
C VAL A 209 -15.18 3.10 -9.58
N ALA A 210 -16.27 3.85 -9.61
CA ALA A 210 -17.22 3.81 -10.72
C ALA A 210 -16.81 4.66 -11.94
N GLN A 211 -16.07 5.74 -11.72
CA GLN A 211 -15.85 6.77 -12.73
C GLN A 211 -14.37 7.14 -12.93
N VAL A 212 -13.58 7.20 -11.84
CA VAL A 212 -12.17 7.65 -11.92
C VAL A 212 -11.28 6.51 -12.40
N TRP A 213 -11.26 5.41 -11.69
CA TRP A 213 -10.36 4.29 -12.01
C TRP A 213 -10.56 3.68 -13.40
N PRO A 214 -11.80 3.49 -13.91
CA PRO A 214 -11.97 2.97 -15.26
C PRO A 214 -11.36 3.87 -16.34
N PHE A 215 -11.45 5.21 -16.17
CA PHE A 215 -10.85 6.14 -17.11
C PHE A 215 -9.33 6.23 -16.93
N GLU A 216 -8.83 6.21 -15.70
CA GLU A 216 -7.39 6.15 -15.41
C GLU A 216 -6.76 4.88 -15.98
N ASP A 217 -7.42 3.72 -15.82
CA ASP A 217 -6.99 2.45 -16.41
C ASP A 217 -6.91 2.53 -17.93
N LYS A 218 -7.88 3.15 -18.57
CA LYS A 218 -7.87 3.41 -20.01
C LYS A 218 -6.69 4.28 -20.46
N MET A 219 -6.25 5.20 -19.61
CA MET A 219 -5.06 6.02 -19.86
C MET A 219 -3.75 5.28 -19.52
N GLY A 220 -3.81 4.09 -18.96
CA GLY A 220 -2.65 3.30 -18.55
C GLY A 220 -2.17 3.55 -17.11
N ALA A 221 -2.84 4.40 -16.35
CA ALA A 221 -2.58 4.50 -14.92
C ALA A 221 -3.13 3.26 -14.19
N ARG A 222 -2.45 2.85 -13.12
CA ARG A 222 -2.83 1.67 -12.35
C ARG A 222 -3.07 2.05 -10.89
N PRO A 223 -4.32 2.19 -10.45
CA PRO A 223 -4.61 2.42 -9.05
C PRO A 223 -4.03 1.31 -8.17
N ILE A 224 -3.39 1.67 -7.07
CA ILE A 224 -3.01 0.74 -5.99
C ILE A 224 -4.14 0.68 -4.98
N GLY A 225 -4.73 1.83 -4.67
CA GLY A 225 -5.89 1.89 -3.80
C GLY A 225 -6.22 3.29 -3.30
N GLN A 226 -7.36 3.36 -2.62
CA GLN A 226 -7.84 4.55 -1.93
C GLN A 226 -8.38 4.16 -0.55
N TRP A 227 -7.90 4.82 0.46
CA TRP A 227 -8.14 4.47 1.85
C TRP A 227 -8.38 5.71 2.70
N ARG A 228 -9.27 5.60 3.66
CA ARG A 228 -9.33 6.54 4.78
C ARG A 228 -8.26 6.18 5.81
N VAL A 229 -7.74 7.18 6.49
CA VAL A 229 -6.91 6.99 7.66
C VAL A 229 -7.80 6.61 8.82
N ILE A 230 -7.41 5.58 9.58
CA ILE A 230 -8.08 5.17 10.81
C ILE A 230 -7.15 5.35 12.00
N TYR A 231 -7.72 5.50 13.17
CA TYR A 231 -7.02 5.82 14.42
C TYR A 231 -7.28 4.73 15.47
N PRO A 232 -6.78 3.49 15.24
CA PRO A 232 -6.91 2.46 16.24
C PRO A 232 -6.12 2.85 17.49
N ASP A 233 -6.51 2.31 18.64
CA ASP A 233 -5.83 2.53 19.91
C ASP A 233 -4.41 1.94 19.86
N ALA A 234 -3.48 2.73 19.37
CA ALA A 234 -2.08 2.39 19.20
C ALA A 234 -1.20 3.56 19.63
N PRO A 235 -0.08 3.31 20.31
CA PRO A 235 0.72 4.35 20.96
C PRO A 235 1.43 5.35 20.03
N SER A 236 1.16 5.34 18.73
CA SER A 236 1.95 6.09 17.76
C SER A 236 1.21 7.16 16.96
N ARG A 237 -0.03 7.55 17.31
CA ARG A 237 -0.73 8.54 16.49
C ARG A 237 -1.58 9.55 17.22
N THR A 238 -1.70 10.71 16.55
CA THR A 238 -2.63 11.79 16.81
C THR A 238 -4.07 11.29 16.84
N GLU A 239 -4.90 11.95 17.62
CA GLU A 239 -6.32 11.70 17.68
C GLU A 239 -7.00 12.04 16.35
N GLU A 240 -8.11 11.35 16.07
CA GLU A 240 -8.97 11.66 14.93
C GLU A 240 -9.49 13.08 15.03
N SER A 241 -9.47 13.84 13.94
CA SER A 241 -10.03 15.17 13.89
C SER A 241 -11.57 15.10 13.87
N PRO A 242 -12.28 15.96 14.65
CA PRO A 242 -13.73 16.08 14.52
C PRO A 242 -14.17 16.82 13.25
N ASP A 243 -13.27 17.58 12.62
CA ASP A 243 -13.61 18.53 11.55
C ASP A 243 -13.38 17.98 10.14
N TYR A 244 -12.52 16.97 9.99
CA TYR A 244 -12.17 16.40 8.70
C TYR A 244 -11.82 14.92 8.79
N ASP A 245 -11.87 14.24 7.66
CA ASP A 245 -11.28 12.93 7.47
C ASP A 245 -9.97 13.06 6.68
N GLU A 246 -9.09 12.09 6.86
CA GLU A 246 -7.86 11.97 6.09
C GLU A 246 -7.96 10.79 5.13
N MET A 247 -7.54 11.01 3.90
CA MET A 247 -7.58 10.02 2.82
C MET A 247 -6.21 9.90 2.17
N ILE A 248 -5.83 8.68 1.83
CA ILE A 248 -4.63 8.38 1.04
C ILE A 248 -5.05 7.67 -0.23
N THR A 249 -4.54 8.15 -1.35
CA THR A 249 -4.70 7.52 -2.67
C THR A 249 -3.33 7.26 -3.26
N MET A 250 -3.15 6.07 -3.84
CA MET A 250 -1.92 5.72 -4.55
C MET A 250 -2.25 5.16 -5.93
N SER A 251 -1.55 5.66 -6.94
CA SER A 251 -1.67 5.18 -8.33
C SER A 251 -0.29 5.12 -8.98
N ARG A 252 -0.10 4.16 -9.87
CA ARG A 252 1.13 3.90 -10.61
C ARG A 252 1.04 4.47 -12.02
N TYR A 253 2.15 5.00 -12.47
CA TYR A 253 2.32 5.55 -13.83
C TYR A 253 3.62 5.02 -14.42
N ALA A 254 3.64 4.80 -15.72
CA ALA A 254 4.80 4.30 -16.43
C ALA A 254 6.04 5.21 -16.28
N SER A 255 5.80 6.51 -16.12
CA SER A 255 6.83 7.53 -15.92
C SER A 255 6.19 8.82 -15.37
N TYR A 256 7.02 9.80 -15.02
CA TYR A 256 6.54 11.14 -14.67
C TYR A 256 5.86 11.83 -15.87
N ASP A 257 6.40 11.70 -17.07
CA ASP A 257 5.77 12.24 -18.27
C ASP A 257 4.38 11.63 -18.53
N HIS A 258 4.25 10.30 -18.32
CA HIS A 258 2.95 9.65 -18.39
C HIS A 258 1.97 10.25 -17.37
N TYR A 259 2.39 10.44 -16.12
CA TYR A 259 1.56 11.11 -15.12
C TYR A 259 1.08 12.50 -15.57
N LEU A 260 1.95 13.30 -16.15
CA LEU A 260 1.58 14.64 -16.65
C LEU A 260 0.49 14.57 -17.72
N THR A 261 0.54 13.56 -18.61
CA THR A 261 -0.49 13.38 -19.64
C THR A 261 -1.85 12.93 -19.13
N THR A 262 -1.91 12.38 -17.91
CA THR A 262 -3.17 11.98 -17.26
C THR A 262 -3.82 13.11 -16.44
N ARG A 263 -3.22 14.29 -16.40
CA ARG A 263 -3.80 15.45 -15.72
C ARG A 263 -5.01 16.00 -16.45
N PRO A 264 -5.98 16.63 -15.76
CA PRO A 264 -7.25 17.05 -16.36
C PRO A 264 -7.14 17.84 -17.67
N GLY A 265 -6.11 18.67 -17.79
CA GLY A 265 -5.87 19.45 -19.01
C GLY A 265 -5.33 18.64 -20.20
N GLN A 266 -4.78 17.46 -19.98
CA GLN A 266 -4.15 16.61 -20.99
C GLN A 266 -4.87 15.28 -21.19
N ALA A 267 -5.60 14.80 -20.20
CA ALA A 267 -6.23 13.49 -20.16
C ALA A 267 -7.13 13.20 -21.37
N VAL A 268 -7.78 14.23 -21.92
CA VAL A 268 -8.63 14.11 -23.10
C VAL A 268 -7.86 13.63 -24.34
N PHE A 269 -6.58 13.96 -24.46
CA PHE A 269 -5.76 13.54 -25.60
C PHE A 269 -5.32 12.07 -25.50
N VAL A 270 -5.28 11.52 -24.29
CA VAL A 270 -4.87 10.13 -24.04
C VAL A 270 -6.10 9.21 -23.94
N GLY A 271 -7.10 9.62 -23.17
CA GLY A 271 -8.30 8.83 -22.86
C GLY A 271 -9.50 9.10 -23.77
N GLY A 272 -9.45 10.16 -24.59
CA GLY A 272 -10.58 10.62 -25.40
C GLY A 272 -11.55 11.51 -24.63
N ASN A 273 -12.58 11.99 -25.32
CA ASN A 273 -13.58 12.95 -24.82
C ASN A 273 -15.00 12.35 -24.73
N GLY A 274 -15.10 11.04 -24.61
CA GLY A 274 -16.37 10.34 -24.53
C GLY A 274 -17.12 10.53 -23.19
N PRO A 275 -18.24 9.81 -23.01
CA PRO A 275 -19.03 9.87 -21.77
C PRO A 275 -18.24 9.49 -20.52
N ASP A 276 -17.28 8.58 -20.64
CA ASP A 276 -16.37 8.16 -19.59
C ASP A 276 -15.44 9.29 -19.12
N TRP A 277 -14.93 10.10 -20.03
CA TRP A 277 -14.16 11.31 -19.70
C TRP A 277 -15.02 12.36 -18.97
N GLN A 278 -16.27 12.54 -19.40
CA GLN A 278 -17.19 13.47 -18.73
C GLN A 278 -17.52 12.99 -17.31
N ALA A 279 -17.76 11.69 -17.14
CA ALA A 279 -18.00 11.07 -15.83
C ALA A 279 -16.78 11.22 -14.91
N TRP A 280 -15.57 10.95 -15.43
CA TRP A 280 -14.31 11.13 -14.72
C TRP A 280 -14.12 12.59 -14.27
N ARG A 281 -14.31 13.56 -15.15
CA ARG A 281 -14.23 14.98 -14.79
C ARG A 281 -15.22 15.37 -13.70
N SER A 282 -16.48 14.97 -13.86
CA SER A 282 -17.52 15.25 -12.86
C SER A 282 -17.19 14.65 -11.50
N ALA A 283 -16.58 13.45 -11.46
CA ALA A 283 -16.13 12.83 -10.21
C ALA A 283 -14.99 13.63 -9.57
N LEU A 284 -14.00 14.09 -10.34
CA LEU A 284 -12.91 14.92 -9.83
C LEU A 284 -13.41 16.29 -9.32
N GLU A 285 -14.35 16.92 -10.01
CA GLU A 285 -14.97 18.18 -9.58
C GLU A 285 -15.71 17.99 -8.25
N ALA A 286 -16.46 16.88 -8.12
CA ALA A 286 -17.15 16.55 -6.89
C ALA A 286 -16.20 16.21 -5.73
N GLU A 287 -15.05 15.60 -5.99
CA GLU A 287 -14.00 15.39 -5.00
C GLU A 287 -13.38 16.73 -4.58
N ALA A 288 -13.06 17.60 -5.55
CA ALA A 288 -12.48 18.92 -5.29
C ALA A 288 -13.35 19.78 -4.36
N GLU A 289 -14.69 19.73 -4.51
CA GLU A 289 -15.63 20.44 -3.64
C GLU A 289 -15.59 19.95 -2.17
N ARG A 290 -15.13 18.72 -1.94
CA ARG A 290 -15.02 18.09 -0.62
C ARG A 290 -13.60 18.13 -0.06
N THR A 291 -12.65 18.49 -0.88
CA THR A 291 -11.22 18.56 -0.52
C THR A 291 -10.92 19.86 0.22
N LEU A 292 -10.24 19.74 1.34
CA LEU A 292 -9.76 20.85 2.15
C LEU A 292 -8.28 21.15 1.88
N GLU A 293 -7.49 20.09 1.72
CA GLU A 293 -6.04 20.17 1.50
C GLU A 293 -5.57 18.91 0.78
N THR A 294 -4.59 19.05 -0.10
CA THR A 294 -3.95 17.91 -0.76
C THR A 294 -2.44 18.10 -0.82
N THR A 295 -1.70 17.07 -0.44
CA THR A 295 -0.25 16.96 -0.65
C THR A 295 0.01 15.80 -1.62
N VAL A 296 0.95 16.00 -2.54
CA VAL A 296 1.32 15.00 -3.55
C VAL A 296 2.80 14.70 -3.40
N GLU A 297 3.13 13.42 -3.36
CA GLU A 297 4.51 12.94 -3.38
C GLU A 297 4.70 11.93 -4.50
N PHE A 298 5.88 11.98 -5.12
CA PHE A 298 6.27 11.05 -6.17
C PHE A 298 7.23 10.02 -5.59
N LEU A 299 6.97 8.76 -5.90
CA LEU A 299 7.67 7.64 -5.34
C LEU A 299 8.25 6.77 -6.45
N GLN A 300 9.47 6.25 -6.24
CA GLN A 300 10.08 5.22 -7.08
C GLN A 300 10.52 4.04 -6.22
N GLY A 301 10.34 2.83 -6.73
CA GLY A 301 10.73 1.62 -5.99
C GLY A 301 9.99 0.40 -6.48
N PHE A 302 9.73 -0.49 -5.56
CA PHE A 302 9.15 -1.78 -5.84
C PHE A 302 7.68 -1.84 -5.39
N THR A 303 6.81 -2.16 -6.34
CA THR A 303 5.41 -2.51 -6.09
C THR A 303 5.24 -4.00 -6.32
N HIS A 304 4.95 -4.75 -5.28
CA HIS A 304 4.98 -6.22 -5.29
C HIS A 304 3.89 -6.87 -6.16
N THR A 305 2.91 -6.10 -6.56
CA THR A 305 1.74 -6.57 -7.32
C THR A 305 1.78 -6.20 -8.79
N SER A 306 2.95 -5.79 -9.29
CA SER A 306 3.02 -5.14 -10.59
C SER A 306 3.67 -5.97 -11.65
N PRO A 307 3.04 -6.13 -12.82
CA PRO A 307 3.79 -6.48 -14.02
C PRO A 307 4.78 -5.35 -14.37
N PRO A 308 5.90 -5.67 -15.00
CA PRO A 308 6.91 -4.68 -15.37
C PRO A 308 6.44 -3.67 -16.43
N SER A 309 5.34 -3.94 -17.12
CA SER A 309 4.80 -3.07 -18.16
C SER A 309 3.34 -2.73 -17.93
N TYR A 310 2.98 -1.47 -18.17
CA TYR A 310 1.61 -1.02 -18.18
C TYR A 310 0.99 -1.24 -19.55
N GLN A 311 -0.15 -1.90 -19.53
CA GLN A 311 -0.96 -2.00 -20.73
C GLN A 311 -2.40 -1.67 -20.36
N PRO A 312 -2.99 -0.64 -20.97
CA PRO A 312 -4.36 -0.26 -20.66
C PRO A 312 -5.33 -1.42 -20.81
N GLY A 313 -6.22 -1.59 -19.84
CA GLY A 313 -7.28 -2.59 -19.89
C GLY A 313 -6.85 -4.03 -19.59
N LEU A 314 -5.60 -4.30 -19.24
CA LEU A 314 -5.15 -5.65 -18.85
C LEU A 314 -5.17 -5.83 -17.33
N PRO A 315 -6.05 -6.68 -16.80
CA PRO A 315 -6.07 -6.98 -15.39
C PRO A 315 -4.87 -7.86 -15.00
N GLU A 316 -4.30 -7.58 -13.84
CA GLU A 316 -3.37 -8.49 -13.17
C GLU A 316 -4.13 -9.73 -12.67
N ARG A 317 -3.59 -10.91 -12.89
CA ARG A 317 -4.18 -12.17 -12.42
C ARG A 317 -3.15 -12.95 -11.63
N TYR A 318 -3.61 -13.58 -10.57
CA TYR A 318 -2.80 -14.44 -9.71
C TYR A 318 -3.39 -15.83 -9.63
N ARG A 319 -2.52 -16.84 -9.53
CA ARG A 319 -2.89 -18.21 -9.20
C ARG A 319 -2.00 -18.72 -8.05
N LEU A 320 -2.51 -19.69 -7.31
CA LEU A 320 -1.69 -20.48 -6.39
C LEU A 320 -0.63 -21.25 -7.21
N ARG A 321 0.59 -21.24 -6.71
CA ARG A 321 1.66 -22.11 -7.21
C ARG A 321 1.42 -23.55 -6.84
#